data_e23d9f3cf1ba29290b4cb59ca3b3054f
#
_entry.id   e23d9f3cf1ba29290b4cb59ca3b3054f
#
_cell.length_a   1.000
_cell.length_b   1.000
_cell.length_c   1.000
_cell.angle_alpha   90.00
_cell.angle_beta   90.00
_cell.angle_gamma   90.00
#
_symmetry.space_group_name_H-M   'P 1'
#
loop_
_entity.id
_entity.type
_entity.pdbx_description
1 polymer ?
#
loop_
_entity_poly.entity_id
_entity_poly.type
_entity_poly.pdbx_seq_one_letter_code
_entity_poly.pdbx_strand_id
1 'polypeptide(L)'
;MIGMNNLGLNGRLGNQMFQYAALMGIAYNRNFDWCIPKENQDLTNCFLMKNLKQFGNINGAELHLHESHEFCEDLLFECPDGVSFNGYFQSEKYFKHVEGAVRGDYQFKEDILTAVVKDYSHEFLDNAVSLVVRRFEDGFDYPGSDLNHRNLPMRYYESAIEMLGTDRRYIICSNNIDWCKEQEVFKGDNFIFNDKIPEGINKAFYDLCLISRCKDHIIANSTFSWWGAWLGNKKGKTVISPVRWYGPNLSHINAEDLFPIEWTRIDL
;
A
#
# COMPACT_ATOMS: atom_id res chain seq x y z
N MET A 1 -27.22 2.57 -0.56
CA MET A 1 -26.06 1.66 -0.45
C MET A 1 -25.17 1.84 -1.68
N ILE A 2 -23.88 1.98 -1.48
CA ILE A 2 -22.87 2.11 -2.56
C ILE A 2 -21.94 0.89 -2.57
N GLY A 3 -21.19 0.68 -3.64
CA GLY A 3 -20.30 -0.46 -3.74
C GLY A 3 -19.17 -0.26 -4.74
N MET A 4 -18.38 -1.31 -4.91
CA MET A 4 -17.27 -1.35 -5.86
C MET A 4 -17.22 -2.76 -6.49
N ASN A 5 -18.06 -2.96 -7.51
CA ASN A 5 -18.27 -4.29 -8.14
C ASN A 5 -16.98 -4.89 -8.72
N ASN A 6 -16.03 -4.03 -9.15
CA ASN A 6 -14.75 -4.45 -9.73
C ASN A 6 -13.61 -4.54 -8.71
N LEU A 7 -13.88 -4.44 -7.41
CA LEU A 7 -12.87 -4.60 -6.36
C LEU A 7 -12.30 -6.02 -6.43
N GLY A 8 -10.99 -6.13 -6.47
CA GLY A 8 -10.28 -7.41 -6.65
C GLY A 8 -9.98 -7.79 -8.10
N LEU A 9 -10.60 -7.12 -9.08
CA LEU A 9 -10.30 -7.31 -10.51
C LEU A 9 -9.26 -6.31 -11.02
N ASN A 10 -9.25 -5.10 -10.46
CA ASN A 10 -8.38 -3.99 -10.86
C ASN A 10 -7.23 -3.82 -9.84
N GLY A 11 -6.19 -4.63 -9.99
CA GLY A 11 -5.00 -4.55 -9.15
C GLY A 11 -4.98 -5.55 -7.99
N ARG A 12 -3.83 -5.58 -7.29
CA ARG A 12 -3.56 -6.49 -6.17
C ARG A 12 -3.93 -5.83 -4.83
N LEU A 13 -3.57 -6.47 -3.72
CA LEU A 13 -3.90 -6.07 -2.34
C LEU A 13 -3.78 -4.56 -2.08
N GLY A 14 -2.67 -3.90 -2.45
CA GLY A 14 -2.50 -2.46 -2.20
C GLY A 14 -3.54 -1.58 -2.90
N ASN A 15 -3.95 -1.94 -4.13
CA ASN A 15 -5.03 -1.24 -4.82
C ASN A 15 -6.40 -1.54 -4.18
N GLN A 16 -6.65 -2.80 -3.82
CA GLN A 16 -7.88 -3.19 -3.11
C GLN A 16 -8.03 -2.41 -1.79
N MET A 17 -6.93 -2.17 -1.07
CA MET A 17 -6.94 -1.39 0.16
C MET A 17 -7.36 0.07 -0.09
N PHE A 18 -6.83 0.74 -1.12
CA PHE A 18 -7.26 2.09 -1.47
C PHE A 18 -8.74 2.12 -1.87
N GLN A 19 -9.15 1.21 -2.71
CA GLN A 19 -10.53 1.08 -3.18
C GLN A 19 -11.50 0.90 -2.03
N TYR A 20 -11.24 -0.04 -1.13
CA TYR A 20 -12.11 -0.27 0.03
C TYR A 20 -12.10 0.88 1.03
N ALA A 21 -10.94 1.45 1.34
CA ALA A 21 -10.85 2.57 2.27
C ALA A 21 -11.59 3.80 1.74
N ALA A 22 -11.47 4.10 0.45
CA ALA A 22 -12.21 5.19 -0.18
C ALA A 22 -13.73 4.92 -0.18
N LEU A 23 -14.16 3.70 -0.52
CA LEU A 23 -15.57 3.31 -0.45
C LEU A 23 -16.13 3.51 0.97
N MET A 24 -15.40 3.07 2.00
CA MET A 24 -15.77 3.28 3.39
C MET A 24 -15.88 4.78 3.72
N GLY A 25 -14.86 5.58 3.36
CA GLY A 25 -14.86 7.01 3.66
C GLY A 25 -16.03 7.75 3.01
N ILE A 26 -16.29 7.48 1.72
CA ILE A 26 -17.47 8.03 1.01
C ILE A 26 -18.76 7.60 1.69
N ALA A 27 -18.90 6.31 2.02
CA ALA A 27 -20.10 5.78 2.67
C ALA A 27 -20.36 6.44 4.04
N TYR A 28 -19.33 6.59 4.86
CA TYR A 28 -19.45 7.28 6.15
C TYR A 28 -19.87 8.74 5.99
N ASN A 29 -19.25 9.46 5.06
CA ASN A 29 -19.57 10.88 4.84
C ASN A 29 -21.00 11.09 4.31
N ARG A 30 -21.49 10.16 3.48
CA ARG A 30 -22.83 10.18 2.90
C ARG A 30 -23.89 9.48 3.77
N ASN A 31 -23.50 8.86 4.87
CA ASN A 31 -24.35 8.01 5.70
C ASN A 31 -25.04 6.89 4.90
N PHE A 32 -24.26 6.24 4.03
CA PHE A 32 -24.70 5.11 3.23
C PHE A 32 -24.15 3.79 3.79
N ASP A 33 -24.90 2.70 3.60
CA ASP A 33 -24.32 1.36 3.69
C ASP A 33 -23.48 1.07 2.45
N TRP A 34 -22.54 0.11 2.56
CA TRP A 34 -21.69 -0.31 1.45
C TRP A 34 -21.52 -1.82 1.39
N CYS A 35 -21.19 -2.32 0.19
CA CYS A 35 -20.85 -3.71 -0.05
C CYS A 35 -19.68 -3.85 -1.02
N ILE A 36 -19.04 -5.00 -0.97
CA ILE A 36 -17.99 -5.41 -1.91
C ILE A 36 -18.30 -6.82 -2.44
N PRO A 37 -17.81 -7.20 -3.65
CA PRO A 37 -17.99 -8.56 -4.14
C PRO A 37 -17.32 -9.57 -3.20
N LYS A 38 -17.82 -10.81 -3.20
CA LYS A 38 -17.30 -11.89 -2.36
C LYS A 38 -16.01 -12.49 -2.92
N GLU A 39 -15.89 -12.52 -4.23
CA GLU A 39 -14.80 -13.15 -4.97
C GLU A 39 -13.57 -12.25 -5.05
N ASN A 40 -12.39 -12.85 -5.23
CA ASN A 40 -11.10 -12.18 -5.49
C ASN A 40 -10.67 -11.18 -4.39
N GLN A 41 -11.01 -11.46 -3.13
CA GLN A 41 -10.74 -10.56 -2.03
C GLN A 41 -9.49 -10.95 -1.24
N ASP A 42 -8.37 -10.30 -1.51
CA ASP A 42 -7.18 -10.38 -0.65
C ASP A 42 -7.42 -9.74 0.72
N LEU A 43 -8.29 -8.73 0.80
CA LEU A 43 -8.61 -7.99 2.02
C LEU A 43 -9.08 -8.91 3.15
N THR A 44 -10.10 -9.72 2.90
CA THR A 44 -10.68 -10.63 3.90
C THR A 44 -9.76 -11.82 4.24
N ASN A 45 -8.76 -12.09 3.40
CA ASN A 45 -7.74 -13.09 3.69
C ASN A 45 -6.61 -12.51 4.56
N CYS A 46 -6.31 -11.22 4.43
CA CYS A 46 -5.25 -10.52 5.15
C CYS A 46 -5.72 -9.91 6.47
N PHE A 47 -6.93 -9.34 6.50
CA PHE A 47 -7.41 -8.47 7.56
C PHE A 47 -8.71 -8.95 8.22
N LEU A 48 -9.04 -8.33 9.37
CA LEU A 48 -10.25 -8.67 10.14
C LEU A 48 -11.54 -8.08 9.56
N MET A 49 -11.48 -6.96 8.85
CA MET A 49 -12.59 -6.29 8.15
C MET A 49 -13.85 -6.09 9.03
N LYS A 50 -13.67 -5.51 10.21
CA LYS A 50 -14.72 -5.43 11.26
C LYS A 50 -15.95 -4.60 10.89
N ASN A 51 -15.77 -3.61 10.02
CA ASN A 51 -16.85 -2.73 9.55
C ASN A 51 -17.52 -3.24 8.26
N LEU A 52 -16.98 -4.27 7.60
CA LEU A 52 -17.60 -4.89 6.44
C LEU A 52 -18.82 -5.69 6.87
N LYS A 53 -20.03 -5.18 6.59
CA LYS A 53 -21.28 -5.81 6.99
C LYS A 53 -21.79 -6.86 6.03
N GLN A 54 -21.53 -6.68 4.74
CA GLN A 54 -22.10 -7.56 3.71
C GLN A 54 -21.25 -7.62 2.44
N PHE A 55 -21.39 -8.76 1.77
CA PHE A 55 -20.92 -8.95 0.42
C PHE A 55 -22.06 -8.81 -0.58
N GLY A 56 -21.78 -8.23 -1.75
CA GLY A 56 -22.77 -8.07 -2.81
C GLY A 56 -22.27 -7.15 -3.91
N ASN A 57 -23.09 -7.02 -4.95
CA ASN A 57 -22.87 -6.11 -6.06
C ASN A 57 -24.00 -5.09 -6.13
N ILE A 58 -23.69 -3.90 -6.59
CA ILE A 58 -24.68 -2.86 -6.86
C ILE A 58 -25.23 -3.05 -8.26
N ASN A 59 -26.56 -3.12 -8.39
CA ASN A 59 -27.27 -3.19 -9.69
C ASN A 59 -27.69 -1.79 -10.17
N GLY A 60 -26.82 -0.80 -10.02
CA GLY A 60 -27.07 0.59 -10.37
C GLY A 60 -26.06 1.13 -11.38
N ALA A 61 -26.00 2.46 -11.47
CA ALA A 61 -25.03 3.12 -12.33
C ALA A 61 -23.59 2.84 -11.87
N GLU A 62 -22.68 2.69 -12.82
CA GLU A 62 -21.23 2.63 -12.55
C GLU A 62 -20.64 4.04 -12.70
N LEU A 63 -20.01 4.53 -11.63
CA LEU A 63 -19.28 5.78 -11.64
C LEU A 63 -17.78 5.50 -11.85
N HIS A 64 -17.29 5.89 -13.02
CA HIS A 64 -15.87 5.79 -13.32
C HIS A 64 -15.12 7.01 -12.82
N LEU A 65 -14.13 6.79 -11.96
CA LEU A 65 -13.13 7.80 -11.70
C LEU A 65 -12.12 7.74 -12.86
N HIS A 66 -12.12 8.80 -13.66
CA HIS A 66 -11.20 8.90 -14.80
C HIS A 66 -9.72 8.83 -14.36
N GLU A 67 -8.85 8.60 -15.32
CA GLU A 67 -7.41 8.29 -15.21
C GLU A 67 -6.54 9.32 -14.46
N SER A 68 -7.10 10.43 -13.97
CA SER A 68 -6.33 11.49 -13.29
C SER A 68 -5.69 11.06 -11.97
N HIS A 69 -6.17 9.99 -11.34
CA HIS A 69 -5.77 9.55 -9.99
C HIS A 69 -5.87 10.63 -8.90
N GLU A 70 -6.36 11.81 -9.24
CA GLU A 70 -6.54 12.93 -8.32
C GLU A 70 -7.73 12.71 -7.39
N PHE A 71 -7.67 13.33 -6.22
CA PHE A 71 -8.79 13.34 -5.29
C PHE A 71 -9.97 14.12 -5.90
N CYS A 72 -11.12 13.47 -5.94
CA CYS A 72 -12.37 14.07 -6.38
C CYS A 72 -13.27 14.35 -5.17
N GLU A 73 -13.30 15.60 -4.73
CA GLU A 73 -14.06 16.03 -3.54
C GLU A 73 -15.56 15.81 -3.72
N ASP A 74 -16.11 16.01 -4.92
CA ASP A 74 -17.52 15.80 -5.23
C ASP A 74 -17.98 14.37 -4.94
N LEU A 75 -17.13 13.37 -5.17
CA LEU A 75 -17.45 11.97 -4.82
C LEU A 75 -17.60 11.78 -3.31
N LEU A 76 -16.82 12.50 -2.52
CA LEU A 76 -16.87 12.40 -1.07
C LEU A 76 -18.15 13.03 -0.50
N PHE A 77 -18.60 14.14 -1.08
CA PHE A 77 -19.71 14.93 -0.52
C PHE A 77 -21.03 14.82 -1.28
N GLU A 78 -21.01 14.53 -2.57
CA GLU A 78 -22.19 14.62 -3.44
C GLU A 78 -22.56 13.32 -4.16
N CYS A 79 -21.76 12.23 -3.97
CA CYS A 79 -22.04 11.00 -4.70
C CYS A 79 -23.49 10.51 -4.43
N PRO A 80 -24.22 10.07 -5.47
CA PRO A 80 -25.56 9.53 -5.30
C PRO A 80 -25.54 8.14 -4.64
N ASP A 81 -26.69 7.77 -4.04
CA ASP A 81 -26.90 6.39 -3.57
C ASP A 81 -27.13 5.43 -4.75
N GLY A 82 -26.93 4.14 -4.52
CA GLY A 82 -27.21 3.10 -5.50
C GLY A 82 -26.17 2.96 -6.61
N VAL A 83 -24.94 3.46 -6.43
CA VAL A 83 -23.89 3.43 -7.46
C VAL A 83 -22.75 2.50 -7.08
N SER A 84 -22.08 1.94 -8.13
CA SER A 84 -20.83 1.22 -8.02
C SER A 84 -19.68 2.10 -8.53
N PHE A 85 -18.60 2.21 -7.75
CA PHE A 85 -17.40 2.93 -8.18
C PHE A 85 -16.47 2.03 -9.00
N ASN A 86 -15.78 2.65 -9.96
CA ASN A 86 -14.70 2.02 -10.72
C ASN A 86 -13.52 3.00 -10.80
N GLY A 87 -12.38 2.62 -10.26
CA GLY A 87 -11.17 3.45 -10.19
C GLY A 87 -10.21 2.96 -9.12
N TYR A 88 -9.06 3.64 -8.98
CA TYR A 88 -8.03 3.28 -8.02
C TYR A 88 -8.12 4.02 -6.68
N PHE A 89 -8.63 5.24 -6.65
CA PHE A 89 -8.86 6.05 -5.44
C PHE A 89 -7.61 6.23 -4.56
N GLN A 90 -6.44 6.41 -5.17
CA GLN A 90 -5.15 6.39 -4.50
C GLN A 90 -4.83 7.71 -3.76
N SER A 91 -5.70 8.09 -2.81
CA SER A 91 -5.47 9.23 -1.92
C SER A 91 -6.08 8.99 -0.54
N GLU A 92 -5.32 9.29 0.53
CA GLU A 92 -5.87 9.21 1.89
C GLU A 92 -6.98 10.23 2.15
N LYS A 93 -7.11 11.28 1.31
CA LYS A 93 -8.15 12.30 1.45
C LYS A 93 -9.56 11.70 1.42
N TYR A 94 -9.76 10.57 0.72
CA TYR A 94 -11.04 9.87 0.70
C TYR A 94 -11.44 9.28 2.04
N PHE A 95 -10.49 8.92 2.91
CA PHE A 95 -10.75 8.17 4.14
C PHE A 95 -10.06 8.73 5.39
N LYS A 96 -9.37 9.87 5.30
CA LYS A 96 -8.65 10.47 6.44
C LYS A 96 -9.59 10.76 7.62
N HIS A 97 -10.80 11.22 7.35
CA HIS A 97 -11.82 11.54 8.37
C HIS A 97 -12.34 10.28 9.11
N VAL A 98 -12.14 9.09 8.55
CA VAL A 98 -12.50 7.79 9.15
C VAL A 98 -11.27 6.89 9.38
N GLU A 99 -10.09 7.48 9.50
CA GLU A 99 -8.82 6.77 9.66
C GLU A 99 -8.87 5.67 10.72
N GLY A 100 -9.50 5.95 11.86
CA GLY A 100 -9.65 4.97 12.93
C GLY A 100 -10.44 3.71 12.53
N ALA A 101 -11.51 3.88 11.75
CA ALA A 101 -12.30 2.77 11.23
C ALA A 101 -11.51 1.95 10.19
N VAL A 102 -10.80 2.62 9.28
CA VAL A 102 -9.92 1.96 8.29
C VAL A 102 -8.83 1.16 8.98
N ARG A 103 -8.15 1.72 9.98
CA ARG A 103 -7.15 1.01 10.78
C ARG A 103 -7.74 -0.15 11.57
N GLY A 104 -9.00 -0.04 12.00
CA GLY A 104 -9.75 -1.11 12.66
C GLY A 104 -10.00 -2.30 11.74
N ASP A 105 -10.35 -2.03 10.49
CA ASP A 105 -10.57 -3.05 9.47
C ASP A 105 -9.26 -3.70 9.02
N TYR A 106 -8.20 -2.91 8.85
CA TYR A 106 -6.88 -3.39 8.42
C TYR A 106 -6.02 -3.93 9.56
N GLN A 107 -6.63 -4.43 10.63
CA GLN A 107 -5.93 -5.26 11.61
C GLN A 107 -5.64 -6.62 10.98
N PHE A 108 -4.37 -7.00 10.95
CA PHE A 108 -3.94 -8.29 10.41
C PHE A 108 -4.54 -9.46 11.19
N LYS A 109 -4.78 -10.56 10.53
CA LYS A 109 -5.16 -11.82 11.18
C LYS A 109 -4.05 -12.31 12.10
N GLU A 110 -4.43 -13.03 13.13
CA GLU A 110 -3.54 -13.48 14.22
C GLU A 110 -2.41 -14.40 13.75
N ASP A 111 -2.69 -15.25 12.77
CA ASP A 111 -1.70 -16.15 12.16
C ASP A 111 -0.58 -15.37 11.47
N ILE A 112 -0.92 -14.30 10.73
CA ILE A 112 0.04 -13.42 10.05
C ILE A 112 0.89 -12.67 11.11
N LEU A 113 0.24 -12.10 12.13
CA LEU A 113 0.92 -11.40 13.22
C LEU A 113 1.89 -12.30 13.95
N THR A 114 1.45 -13.51 14.30
CA THR A 114 2.26 -14.50 15.02
C THR A 114 3.48 -14.92 14.20
N ALA A 115 3.33 -15.11 12.88
CA ALA A 115 4.44 -15.45 12.00
C ALA A 115 5.50 -14.34 11.97
N VAL A 116 5.09 -13.06 11.87
CA VAL A 116 6.04 -11.94 11.87
C VAL A 116 6.76 -11.82 13.22
N VAL A 117 6.04 -11.91 14.35
CA VAL A 117 6.64 -11.78 15.69
C VAL A 117 7.56 -12.96 16.03
N LYS A 118 7.28 -14.15 15.51
CA LYS A 118 8.18 -15.32 15.62
C LYS A 118 9.54 -15.05 14.95
N ASP A 119 9.53 -14.36 13.83
CA ASP A 119 10.73 -14.11 13.04
C ASP A 119 11.49 -12.85 13.47
N TYR A 120 10.77 -11.84 13.95
CA TYR A 120 11.31 -10.53 14.34
C TYR A 120 10.70 -10.08 15.67
N SER A 121 11.52 -9.88 16.69
CA SER A 121 11.03 -9.37 17.98
C SER A 121 10.48 -7.95 17.88
N HIS A 122 9.59 -7.58 18.77
CA HIS A 122 9.04 -6.22 18.85
C HIS A 122 10.15 -5.18 19.03
N GLU A 123 11.11 -5.42 19.94
CA GLU A 123 12.25 -4.54 20.19
C GLU A 123 13.10 -4.32 18.93
N PHE A 124 13.30 -5.38 18.15
CA PHE A 124 14.01 -5.28 16.88
C PHE A 124 13.25 -4.38 15.89
N LEU A 125 11.95 -4.61 15.70
CA LEU A 125 11.11 -3.86 14.77
C LEU A 125 10.93 -2.38 15.19
N ASP A 126 10.94 -2.10 16.49
CA ASP A 126 10.85 -0.74 17.04
C ASP A 126 12.07 0.14 16.71
N ASN A 127 13.14 -0.47 16.22
CA ASN A 127 14.37 0.21 15.79
C ASN A 127 14.74 -0.02 14.32
N ALA A 128 13.99 -0.87 13.61
CA ALA A 128 14.27 -1.21 12.22
C ALA A 128 13.60 -0.24 11.23
N VAL A 129 14.21 -0.11 10.06
CA VAL A 129 13.66 0.57 8.90
C VAL A 129 13.20 -0.48 7.89
N SER A 130 11.95 -0.42 7.44
CA SER A 130 11.55 -1.19 6.27
C SER A 130 12.01 -0.49 5.00
N LEU A 131 12.74 -1.20 4.14
CA LEU A 131 13.20 -0.72 2.85
C LEU A 131 12.56 -1.59 1.77
N VAL A 132 11.64 -0.98 1.00
CA VAL A 132 10.91 -1.73 -0.02
C VAL A 132 11.48 -1.43 -1.39
N VAL A 133 11.88 -2.49 -2.10
CA VAL A 133 12.34 -2.43 -3.48
C VAL A 133 11.31 -3.09 -4.37
N ARG A 134 10.77 -2.33 -5.33
CA ARG A 134 9.86 -2.88 -6.34
C ARG A 134 10.52 -2.88 -7.71
N ARG A 135 10.58 -4.07 -8.31
CA ARG A 135 11.09 -4.28 -9.67
C ARG A 135 9.93 -4.51 -10.62
N PHE A 136 9.88 -3.71 -11.68
CA PHE A 136 8.94 -3.83 -12.79
C PHE A 136 9.73 -4.31 -13.99
N GLU A 137 9.68 -5.60 -14.28
CA GLU A 137 10.42 -6.24 -15.37
C GLU A 137 9.44 -6.82 -16.38
N ASP A 138 9.85 -6.85 -17.64
CA ASP A 138 9.04 -7.47 -18.69
C ASP A 138 8.68 -8.92 -18.33
N GLY A 139 7.37 -9.20 -18.35
CA GLY A 139 6.83 -10.53 -18.05
C GLY A 139 6.65 -10.85 -16.56
N PHE A 140 7.06 -9.97 -15.63
CA PHE A 140 6.84 -10.22 -14.21
C PHE A 140 5.43 -9.82 -13.74
N ASP A 141 4.94 -8.65 -14.15
CA ASP A 141 3.57 -8.20 -13.86
C ASP A 141 2.68 -8.34 -15.12
N TYR A 142 3.03 -7.61 -16.17
CA TYR A 142 2.45 -7.66 -17.51
C TYR A 142 3.43 -7.01 -18.50
N PRO A 143 3.37 -7.32 -19.80
CA PRO A 143 4.27 -6.71 -20.80
C PRO A 143 4.20 -5.18 -20.77
N GLY A 144 5.35 -4.51 -20.70
CA GLY A 144 5.45 -3.05 -20.66
C GLY A 144 5.13 -2.42 -19.30
N SER A 145 5.09 -3.21 -18.22
CA SER A 145 4.83 -2.69 -16.86
C SER A 145 5.89 -1.68 -16.41
N ASP A 146 7.13 -1.81 -16.89
CA ASP A 146 8.25 -0.88 -16.66
C ASP A 146 8.04 0.49 -17.32
N LEU A 147 7.25 0.56 -18.39
CA LEU A 147 6.87 1.82 -19.03
C LEU A 147 5.78 2.56 -18.26
N ASN A 148 4.92 1.85 -17.54
CA ASN A 148 3.88 2.43 -16.69
C ASN A 148 4.39 2.73 -15.28
N HIS A 149 5.30 1.90 -14.77
CA HIS A 149 5.90 2.02 -13.44
C HIS A 149 7.41 1.94 -13.53
N ARG A 150 8.09 3.01 -13.17
CA ARG A 150 9.55 3.09 -13.26
C ARG A 150 10.23 2.29 -12.15
N ASN A 151 11.29 1.55 -12.52
CA ASN A 151 12.24 1.08 -11.52
C ASN A 151 12.97 2.29 -10.92
N LEU A 152 12.95 2.40 -9.59
CA LEU A 152 13.67 3.48 -8.90
C LEU A 152 15.18 3.29 -9.05
N PRO A 153 15.95 4.35 -9.32
CA PRO A 153 17.41 4.26 -9.41
C PRO A 153 18.02 4.00 -8.03
N MET A 154 19.19 3.34 -8.00
CA MET A 154 19.86 3.02 -6.73
C MET A 154 20.16 4.26 -5.88
N ARG A 155 20.49 5.40 -6.51
CA ARG A 155 20.69 6.67 -5.82
C ARG A 155 19.51 7.12 -4.95
N TYR A 156 18.26 6.67 -5.28
CA TYR A 156 17.10 6.92 -4.41
C TYR A 156 17.28 6.23 -3.05
N TYR A 157 17.66 4.96 -3.08
CA TYR A 157 17.88 4.19 -1.86
C TYR A 157 19.08 4.68 -1.08
N GLU A 158 20.18 5.04 -1.77
CA GLU A 158 21.37 5.64 -1.16
C GLU A 158 21.03 6.91 -0.39
N SER A 159 20.34 7.87 -1.04
CA SER A 159 19.94 9.13 -0.40
C SER A 159 18.95 8.90 0.76
N ALA A 160 18.01 7.97 0.61
CA ALA A 160 17.06 7.65 1.68
C ALA A 160 17.75 7.01 2.89
N ILE A 161 18.74 6.14 2.67
CA ILE A 161 19.55 5.51 3.71
C ILE A 161 20.39 6.57 4.43
N GLU A 162 21.03 7.48 3.69
CA GLU A 162 21.80 8.59 4.27
C GLU A 162 20.93 9.50 5.16
N MET A 163 19.69 9.78 4.74
CA MET A 163 18.76 10.61 5.51
C MET A 163 18.31 9.95 6.82
N LEU A 164 18.14 8.62 6.84
CA LEU A 164 17.69 7.88 8.04
C LEU A 164 18.86 7.42 8.93
N GLY A 165 20.07 7.37 8.40
CA GLY A 165 21.28 6.94 9.08
C GLY A 165 21.82 5.61 8.57
N THR A 166 23.09 5.61 8.15
CA THR A 166 23.76 4.44 7.55
C THR A 166 24.03 3.30 8.53
N ASP A 167 23.92 3.56 9.82
CA ASP A 167 24.11 2.61 10.93
C ASP A 167 22.81 1.94 11.41
N ARG A 168 21.66 2.35 10.83
CA ARG A 168 20.35 1.77 11.15
C ARG A 168 20.22 0.35 10.58
N ARG A 169 19.34 -0.44 11.16
CA ARG A 169 18.98 -1.77 10.63
C ARG A 169 17.88 -1.64 9.59
N TYR A 170 18.14 -2.17 8.41
CA TYR A 170 17.25 -2.14 7.26
C TYR A 170 16.73 -3.53 6.94
N ILE A 171 15.40 -3.71 6.94
CA ILE A 171 14.76 -4.93 6.46
C ILE A 171 14.33 -4.69 5.03
N ILE A 172 14.96 -5.38 4.10
CA ILE A 172 14.67 -5.27 2.67
C ILE A 172 13.55 -6.23 2.31
N CYS A 173 12.43 -5.69 1.83
CA CYS A 173 11.32 -6.43 1.24
C CYS A 173 11.27 -6.15 -0.27
N SER A 174 11.20 -7.19 -1.09
CA SER A 174 11.18 -7.04 -2.55
C SER A 174 10.44 -8.18 -3.22
N ASN A 175 9.89 -7.90 -4.40
CA ASN A 175 9.41 -8.94 -5.31
C ASN A 175 10.56 -9.64 -6.08
N ASN A 176 11.81 -9.11 -5.98
CA ASN A 176 13.02 -9.71 -6.51
C ASN A 176 14.15 -9.54 -5.49
N ILE A 177 14.13 -10.38 -4.46
CA ILE A 177 15.08 -10.28 -3.34
C ILE A 177 16.51 -10.65 -3.74
N ASP A 178 16.67 -11.58 -4.69
CA ASP A 178 17.98 -12.01 -5.15
C ASP A 178 18.69 -10.89 -5.91
N TRP A 179 17.96 -10.13 -6.73
CA TRP A 179 18.48 -8.91 -7.34
C TRP A 179 18.95 -7.91 -6.27
N CYS A 180 18.21 -7.76 -5.17
CA CYS A 180 18.62 -6.85 -4.09
C CYS A 180 19.93 -7.28 -3.43
N LYS A 181 20.15 -8.60 -3.25
CA LYS A 181 21.40 -9.14 -2.69
C LYS A 181 22.64 -8.83 -3.52
N GLU A 182 22.48 -8.55 -4.82
CA GLU A 182 23.57 -8.21 -5.73
C GLU A 182 23.96 -6.73 -5.71
N GLN A 183 23.11 -5.85 -5.12
CA GLN A 183 23.35 -4.40 -5.15
C GLN A 183 24.39 -3.97 -4.10
N GLU A 184 25.40 -3.20 -4.52
CA GLU A 184 26.46 -2.72 -3.64
C GLU A 184 25.94 -1.87 -2.47
N VAL A 185 24.90 -1.05 -2.70
CA VAL A 185 24.29 -0.19 -1.67
C VAL A 185 23.70 -0.98 -0.50
N PHE A 186 23.36 -2.25 -0.71
CA PHE A 186 22.79 -3.13 0.31
C PHE A 186 23.84 -4.11 0.89
N LYS A 187 25.13 -3.85 0.69
CA LYS A 187 26.22 -4.61 1.32
C LYS A 187 26.49 -4.09 2.71
N GLY A 188 26.39 -4.96 3.70
CA GLY A 188 26.65 -4.64 5.11
C GLY A 188 25.80 -5.48 6.04
N ASP A 189 26.27 -5.67 7.27
CA ASP A 189 25.62 -6.50 8.28
C ASP A 189 24.31 -5.88 8.84
N ASN A 190 24.07 -4.64 8.52
CA ASN A 190 22.87 -3.91 8.91
C ASN A 190 21.69 -4.07 7.92
N PHE A 191 21.91 -4.71 6.77
CA PHE A 191 20.87 -5.04 5.80
C PHE A 191 20.42 -6.49 5.96
N ILE A 192 19.11 -6.66 6.18
CA ILE A 192 18.48 -7.95 6.37
C ILE A 192 17.51 -8.19 5.22
N PHE A 193 17.82 -9.17 4.40
CA PHE A 193 16.98 -9.53 3.25
C PHE A 193 15.84 -10.44 3.74
N ASN A 194 14.60 -9.98 3.56
CA ASN A 194 13.43 -10.76 3.93
C ASN A 194 13.08 -11.76 2.82
N ASP A 195 13.79 -12.87 2.81
CA ASP A 195 13.56 -14.02 1.91
C ASP A 195 12.64 -15.10 2.53
N LYS A 196 12.13 -14.87 3.73
CA LYS A 196 11.26 -15.81 4.45
C LYS A 196 9.94 -16.01 3.73
N ILE A 197 9.53 -17.26 3.64
CA ILE A 197 8.21 -17.69 3.14
C ILE A 197 7.54 -18.48 4.27
N PRO A 198 6.68 -17.86 5.07
CA PRO A 198 6.02 -18.56 6.17
C PRO A 198 5.07 -19.63 5.64
N GLU A 199 5.08 -20.81 6.27
CA GLU A 199 4.22 -21.90 5.88
C GLU A 199 2.74 -21.55 6.07
N GLY A 200 1.91 -21.80 5.07
CA GLY A 200 0.46 -21.56 5.13
C GLY A 200 0.03 -20.10 5.06
N ILE A 201 0.96 -19.15 4.97
CA ILE A 201 0.66 -17.72 4.92
C ILE A 201 1.11 -17.15 3.56
N ASN A 202 0.26 -16.34 2.94
CA ASN A 202 0.65 -15.62 1.74
C ASN A 202 1.79 -14.66 2.05
N LYS A 203 2.89 -14.76 1.28
CA LYS A 203 4.07 -13.92 1.50
C LYS A 203 3.77 -12.42 1.44
N ALA A 204 2.86 -11.98 0.56
CA ALA A 204 2.48 -10.58 0.49
C ALA A 204 1.80 -10.09 1.78
N PHE A 205 0.97 -10.92 2.42
CA PHE A 205 0.33 -10.55 3.70
C PHE A 205 1.36 -10.46 4.84
N TYR A 206 2.29 -11.42 4.88
CA TYR A 206 3.41 -11.42 5.81
C TYR A 206 4.30 -10.18 5.62
N ASP A 207 4.71 -9.88 4.38
CA ASP A 207 5.56 -8.73 4.07
C ASP A 207 4.88 -7.40 4.43
N LEU A 208 3.59 -7.25 4.13
CA LEU A 208 2.83 -6.05 4.47
C LEU A 208 2.76 -5.86 5.99
N CYS A 209 2.51 -6.94 6.73
CA CYS A 209 2.51 -6.93 8.19
C CYS A 209 3.89 -6.55 8.72
N LEU A 210 4.96 -7.18 8.23
CA LEU A 210 6.35 -6.88 8.64
C LEU A 210 6.70 -5.42 8.41
N ILE A 211 6.42 -4.89 7.21
CA ILE A 211 6.65 -3.47 6.87
C ILE A 211 5.94 -2.58 7.86
N SER A 212 4.65 -2.82 8.14
CA SER A 212 3.84 -1.99 9.03
C SER A 212 4.31 -1.97 10.49
N ARG A 213 5.13 -2.94 10.89
CA ARG A 213 5.66 -3.05 12.25
C ARG A 213 7.00 -2.37 12.45
N CYS A 214 7.69 -2.00 11.37
CA CYS A 214 8.95 -1.27 11.45
C CYS A 214 8.76 0.15 11.98
N LYS A 215 9.85 0.73 12.49
CA LYS A 215 9.87 2.10 13.03
C LYS A 215 9.71 3.14 11.93
N ASP A 216 10.54 3.05 10.89
CA ASP A 216 10.62 3.98 9.79
C ASP A 216 10.54 3.25 8.45
N HIS A 217 10.30 3.98 7.36
CA HIS A 217 10.01 3.36 6.08
C HIS A 217 10.69 4.09 4.92
N ILE A 218 11.35 3.32 4.04
CA ILE A 218 11.73 3.75 2.69
C ILE A 218 10.85 2.98 1.74
N ILE A 219 9.92 3.65 1.06
CA ILE A 219 8.96 2.99 0.18
C ILE A 219 9.36 3.07 -1.29
N ALA A 220 8.97 2.07 -2.06
CA ALA A 220 8.98 2.14 -3.52
C ALA A 220 7.73 2.84 -4.04
N ASN A 221 7.68 3.13 -5.35
CA ASN A 221 6.49 3.59 -6.08
C ASN A 221 5.46 2.46 -6.25
N SER A 222 4.92 2.01 -5.13
CA SER A 222 4.00 0.87 -5.04
C SER A 222 2.95 1.10 -3.97
N THR A 223 1.67 0.91 -4.31
CA THR A 223 0.56 1.00 -3.36
C THR A 223 0.71 0.03 -2.19
N PHE A 224 1.36 -1.10 -2.41
CA PHE A 224 1.69 -2.06 -1.37
C PHE A 224 2.62 -1.48 -0.30
N SER A 225 3.74 -0.88 -0.71
CA SER A 225 4.69 -0.24 0.21
C SER A 225 4.10 1.00 0.86
N TRP A 226 3.27 1.75 0.14
CA TRP A 226 2.52 2.88 0.67
C TRP A 226 1.67 2.45 1.87
N TRP A 227 0.87 1.40 1.71
CA TRP A 227 0.02 0.90 2.79
C TRP A 227 0.82 0.32 3.97
N GLY A 228 1.93 -0.36 3.70
CA GLY A 228 2.83 -0.82 4.76
C GLY A 228 3.30 0.34 5.65
N ALA A 229 3.74 1.43 5.04
CA ALA A 229 4.16 2.62 5.76
C ALA A 229 2.99 3.36 6.43
N TRP A 230 1.83 3.47 5.76
CA TRP A 230 0.66 4.14 6.32
C TRP A 230 0.10 3.41 7.54
N LEU A 231 0.03 2.09 7.51
CA LEU A 231 -0.41 1.26 8.64
C LEU A 231 0.55 1.33 9.83
N GLY A 232 1.83 1.59 9.62
CA GLY A 232 2.79 1.82 10.70
C GLY A 232 2.32 2.97 11.61
N ASN A 233 2.28 2.72 12.93
CA ASN A 233 1.77 3.67 13.92
C ASN A 233 2.80 4.05 15.00
N LYS A 234 4.09 3.83 14.74
CA LYS A 234 5.15 4.17 15.70
C LYS A 234 5.26 5.69 15.87
N LYS A 235 5.30 6.15 17.12
CA LYS A 235 5.44 7.58 17.42
C LYS A 235 6.71 8.16 16.79
N GLY A 236 6.56 9.25 16.02
CA GLY A 236 7.68 9.89 15.35
C GLY A 236 8.29 9.04 14.22
N LYS A 237 7.49 8.18 13.57
CA LYS A 237 7.93 7.46 12.37
C LYS A 237 8.29 8.45 11.25
N THR A 238 9.30 8.10 10.48
CA THR A 238 9.66 8.79 9.25
C THR A 238 9.34 7.91 8.05
N VAL A 239 8.72 8.50 7.03
CA VAL A 239 8.47 7.82 5.76
C VAL A 239 9.16 8.60 4.65
N ILE A 240 10.02 7.90 3.88
CA ILE A 240 10.65 8.44 2.69
C ILE A 240 10.02 7.79 1.47
N SER A 241 9.56 8.62 0.53
CA SER A 241 8.91 8.20 -0.70
C SER A 241 9.54 8.86 -1.93
N PRO A 242 9.45 8.24 -3.12
CA PRO A 242 9.90 8.88 -4.35
C PRO A 242 8.88 9.93 -4.80
N VAL A 243 9.34 11.05 -5.37
CA VAL A 243 8.46 12.03 -6.04
C VAL A 243 7.87 11.42 -7.30
N ARG A 244 8.69 10.73 -8.10
CA ARG A 244 8.27 10.15 -9.38
C ARG A 244 7.63 8.78 -9.17
N TRP A 245 6.31 8.76 -9.16
CA TRP A 245 5.54 7.53 -8.95
C TRP A 245 5.36 6.72 -10.22
N TYR A 246 5.07 7.37 -11.33
CA TYR A 246 4.73 6.75 -12.61
C TYR A 246 5.91 6.68 -13.58
N GLY A 247 5.82 5.74 -14.51
CA GLY A 247 6.73 5.58 -15.64
C GLY A 247 6.40 6.53 -16.82
N PRO A 248 7.14 6.44 -17.92
CA PRO A 248 6.99 7.34 -19.06
C PRO A 248 5.59 7.41 -19.64
N ASN A 249 4.90 6.26 -19.76
CA ASN A 249 3.54 6.21 -20.33
C ASN A 249 2.49 6.93 -19.47
N LEU A 250 2.70 7.03 -18.18
CA LEU A 250 1.79 7.62 -17.20
C LEU A 250 2.36 8.91 -16.58
N SER A 251 3.37 9.51 -17.21
CA SER A 251 4.04 10.72 -16.72
C SER A 251 3.13 11.96 -16.67
N HIS A 252 1.99 11.93 -17.41
CA HIS A 252 0.97 12.97 -17.41
C HIS A 252 0.05 12.90 -16.18
N ILE A 253 0.08 11.80 -15.41
CA ILE A 253 -0.76 11.62 -14.25
C ILE A 253 -0.16 12.37 -13.06
N ASN A 254 -0.97 13.24 -12.46
CA ASN A 254 -0.60 13.93 -11.21
C ASN A 254 -0.70 12.97 -10.02
N ALA A 255 0.40 12.84 -9.27
CA ALA A 255 0.49 11.97 -8.10
C ALA A 255 0.50 12.74 -6.76
N GLU A 256 0.24 14.06 -6.75
CA GLU A 256 0.35 14.88 -5.54
C GLU A 256 -0.58 14.41 -4.42
N ASP A 257 -1.80 14.01 -4.76
CA ASP A 257 -2.81 13.55 -3.79
C ASP A 257 -2.53 12.15 -3.21
N LEU A 258 -1.57 11.43 -3.80
CA LEU A 258 -1.15 10.13 -3.32
C LEU A 258 -0.36 10.23 -2.01
N PHE A 259 0.39 11.32 -1.80
CA PHE A 259 1.34 11.42 -0.71
C PHE A 259 0.74 12.13 0.50
N PRO A 260 0.70 11.46 1.69
CA PRO A 260 0.46 12.15 2.95
C PRO A 260 1.46 13.32 3.14
N ILE A 261 0.96 14.44 3.62
CA ILE A 261 1.74 15.69 3.74
C ILE A 261 2.96 15.56 4.66
N GLU A 262 2.88 14.65 5.63
CA GLU A 262 3.95 14.38 6.58
C GLU A 262 5.08 13.50 6.03
N TRP A 263 4.95 12.97 4.81
CA TRP A 263 5.97 12.12 4.22
C TRP A 263 7.05 12.95 3.53
N THR A 264 8.30 12.54 3.73
CA THR A 264 9.43 13.14 3.02
C THR A 264 9.55 12.57 1.63
N ARG A 265 9.57 13.44 0.61
CA ARG A 265 9.68 13.03 -0.80
C ARG A 265 11.06 13.36 -1.35
N ILE A 266 11.67 12.41 -2.07
CA ILE A 266 12.96 12.58 -2.73
C ILE A 266 12.74 12.56 -4.26
N ASP A 267 13.21 13.60 -4.94
CA ASP A 267 13.28 13.67 -6.41
C ASP A 267 14.72 13.39 -6.88
N LEU A 268 14.91 12.33 -7.69
CA LEU A 268 16.23 11.88 -8.16
C LEU A 268 16.19 11.47 -9.64
#